data_ce55c2a74ab2fc8656e11e442986c909
#
_entry.id   ce55c2a74ab2fc8656e11e442986c909
#
_cell.length_a   1.000
_cell.length_b   1.000
_cell.length_c   1.000
_cell.angle_alpha   90.00
_cell.angle_beta   90.00
_cell.angle_gamma   90.00
#
_symmetry.space_group_name_H-M   'P 1'
#
loop_
_entity.id
_entity.type
_entity.pdbx_description
1 polymer ?
#
loop_
_entity_poly.entity_id
_entity_poly.type
_entity_poly.pdbx_seq_one_letter_code
_entity_poly.pdbx_strand_id
1 'polypeptide(L)'
;MKKVKVLDKEFGLYIPQEKIEANIQNVADQINRDLNGMNPLFLVILNGAFMFASELFKRLTIPCEISFVKLSSYAGTETTNVVRELIGLDHPLDGRHVVIVEDIVDTGHTLRYTTQKLRDLRAADVRIATLFFKPDNFQYTYPVDYIGMEIGNEFIVGYGLDYDQQGRNLPDIYKIIDKNMLNIILFGPPGAGKGTQSQFLRKKYNLTYISTGEILREEIAAESELGLQVKEIISQGNLVSDEIVAKIIEKKLSENMSSAGFLFDGYPRTVRQAEILDEMMEKFNMSLTGVLSLEVPEELLIERMLERGKTSGRADDNLDSIKHRFVEYEAKTRPVLDFYEAKGNLHPVNGVGEIPQIFENLCKVIDTL
;
A
#
# COMPACT_ATOMS: atom_id res chain seq x y z
N MET A 1 -13.43 2.54 10.72
CA MET A 1 -12.11 3.21 10.85
C MET A 1 -12.30 4.72 10.90
N LYS A 2 -11.56 5.47 11.75
CA LYS A 2 -11.63 6.94 11.79
C LYS A 2 -10.99 7.50 10.52
N LYS A 3 -11.72 8.34 9.76
CA LYS A 3 -11.24 8.95 8.52
C LYS A 3 -11.24 10.47 8.65
N VAL A 4 -10.33 11.11 7.95
CA VAL A 4 -10.28 12.57 7.82
C VAL A 4 -10.08 12.94 6.36
N LYS A 5 -10.62 14.07 5.96
CA LYS A 5 -10.39 14.65 4.64
C LYS A 5 -9.42 15.83 4.80
N VAL A 6 -8.34 15.84 4.04
CA VAL A 6 -7.40 16.95 3.95
C VAL A 6 -7.34 17.38 2.49
N LEU A 7 -7.83 18.56 2.19
CA LEU A 7 -8.01 19.08 0.84
C LEU A 7 -8.84 18.12 -0.05
N ASP A 8 -8.26 17.61 -1.12
CA ASP A 8 -8.86 16.72 -2.11
C ASP A 8 -8.73 15.22 -1.76
N LYS A 9 -7.94 14.88 -0.71
CA LYS A 9 -7.61 13.49 -0.37
C LYS A 9 -8.26 13.02 0.93
N GLU A 10 -8.59 11.73 0.99
CA GLU A 10 -9.04 11.06 2.20
C GLU A 10 -7.90 10.28 2.84
N PHE A 11 -7.88 10.29 4.17
CA PHE A 11 -6.86 9.63 4.97
C PHE A 11 -7.54 8.79 6.06
N GLY A 12 -7.07 7.56 6.27
CA GLY A 12 -7.50 6.65 7.34
C GLY A 12 -6.57 6.73 8.54
N LEU A 13 -7.13 6.55 9.75
CA LEU A 13 -6.32 6.46 10.97
C LEU A 13 -5.26 5.36 10.83
N TYR A 14 -4.01 5.74 11.07
CA TYR A 14 -2.85 4.84 10.99
C TYR A 14 -2.21 4.63 12.36
N ILE A 15 -1.85 5.72 13.04
CA ILE A 15 -1.23 5.65 14.37
C ILE A 15 -1.98 6.60 15.31
N PRO A 16 -2.62 6.09 16.36
CA PRO A 16 -3.33 6.92 17.34
C PRO A 16 -2.35 7.69 18.24
N GLN A 17 -2.80 8.83 18.74
CA GLN A 17 -2.03 9.77 19.57
C GLN A 17 -1.36 9.08 20.76
N GLU A 18 -2.07 8.21 21.47
CA GLU A 18 -1.56 7.52 22.66
C GLU A 18 -0.29 6.70 22.33
N LYS A 19 -0.27 6.08 21.14
CA LYS A 19 0.89 5.31 20.67
C LYS A 19 2.05 6.24 20.31
N ILE A 20 1.78 7.40 19.73
CA ILE A 20 2.78 8.41 19.42
C ILE A 20 3.43 8.91 20.72
N GLU A 21 2.64 9.29 21.69
CA GLU A 21 3.10 9.81 22.98
C GLU A 21 3.94 8.80 23.76
N ALA A 22 3.56 7.52 23.75
CA ALA A 22 4.35 6.45 24.36
C ALA A 22 5.73 6.29 23.70
N ASN A 23 5.82 6.41 22.38
CA ASN A 23 7.11 6.35 21.68
C ASN A 23 7.97 7.60 21.92
N ILE A 24 7.37 8.78 22.02
CA ILE A 24 8.10 10.01 22.42
C ILE A 24 8.68 9.88 23.82
N GLN A 25 7.94 9.27 24.76
CA GLN A 25 8.45 9.00 26.10
C GLN A 25 9.70 8.10 26.04
N ASN A 26 9.66 7.02 25.26
CA ASN A 26 10.80 6.11 25.09
C ASN A 26 12.03 6.85 24.51
N VAL A 27 11.85 7.73 23.52
CA VAL A 27 12.92 8.55 22.96
C VAL A 27 13.49 9.49 24.00
N ALA A 28 12.63 10.18 24.77
CA ALA A 28 13.06 11.08 25.84
C ALA A 28 13.87 10.35 26.92
N ASP A 29 13.46 9.15 27.32
CA ASP A 29 14.16 8.34 28.33
C ASP A 29 15.55 7.92 27.86
N GLN A 30 15.73 7.60 26.56
CA GLN A 30 17.01 7.31 25.97
C GLN A 30 17.92 8.57 25.98
N ILE A 31 17.40 9.70 25.50
CA ILE A 31 18.12 10.97 25.45
C ILE A 31 18.54 11.42 26.88
N ASN A 32 17.63 11.37 27.84
CA ASN A 32 17.91 11.73 29.23
C ASN A 32 19.04 10.90 29.83
N ARG A 33 19.11 9.61 29.50
CA ARG A 33 20.18 8.71 29.95
C ARG A 33 21.49 9.00 29.25
N ASP A 34 21.48 9.11 27.90
CA ASP A 34 22.69 9.13 27.07
C ASP A 34 23.37 10.51 27.05
N LEU A 35 22.62 11.59 27.27
CA LEU A 35 23.11 12.96 27.20
C LEU A 35 23.14 13.66 28.58
N ASN A 36 23.02 12.93 29.66
CA ASN A 36 23.10 13.49 30.99
C ASN A 36 24.43 14.15 31.24
N GLY A 37 24.41 15.43 31.68
CA GLY A 37 25.58 16.24 31.94
C GLY A 37 26.23 16.89 30.71
N MET A 38 25.73 16.69 29.51
CA MET A 38 26.33 17.20 28.25
C MET A 38 25.77 18.57 27.82
N ASN A 39 24.62 19.02 28.35
CA ASN A 39 23.92 20.25 27.96
C ASN A 39 23.74 20.35 26.43
N PRO A 40 23.06 19.40 25.75
CA PRO A 40 22.96 19.39 24.31
C PRO A 40 22.11 20.54 23.77
N LEU A 41 22.44 20.97 22.55
CA LEU A 41 21.60 21.85 21.74
C LEU A 41 20.68 20.98 20.82
N PHE A 42 19.39 21.10 21.00
CA PHE A 42 18.41 20.48 20.10
C PHE A 42 18.14 21.41 18.93
N LEU A 43 18.44 20.95 17.71
CA LEU A 43 18.23 21.68 16.47
C LEU A 43 17.00 21.13 15.78
N VAL A 44 15.87 21.81 15.89
CA VAL A 44 14.57 21.38 15.36
C VAL A 44 14.40 21.83 13.91
N ILE A 45 14.12 20.89 13.02
CA ILE A 45 13.86 21.18 11.61
C ILE A 45 12.36 21.49 11.40
N LEU A 46 12.10 22.74 11.07
CA LEU A 46 10.74 23.24 10.83
C LEU A 46 10.29 23.01 9.38
N ASN A 47 8.94 22.84 9.11
CA ASN A 47 7.86 23.03 10.07
C ASN A 47 7.40 21.71 10.74
N GLY A 48 7.65 20.53 10.15
CA GLY A 48 7.03 19.26 10.56
C GLY A 48 7.34 18.85 11.99
N ALA A 49 8.59 19.03 12.43
CA ALA A 49 9.06 18.56 13.73
C ALA A 49 8.51 19.33 14.94
N PHE A 50 7.72 20.41 14.76
CA PHE A 50 7.33 21.28 15.88
C PHE A 50 6.51 20.56 16.97
N MET A 51 5.59 19.66 16.59
CA MET A 51 4.79 18.91 17.56
C MET A 51 5.64 17.88 18.30
N PHE A 52 6.46 17.13 17.57
CA PHE A 52 7.38 16.17 18.15
C PHE A 52 8.35 16.85 19.11
N ALA A 53 8.99 17.95 18.70
CA ALA A 53 9.90 18.70 19.54
C ALA A 53 9.21 19.21 20.81
N SER A 54 8.01 19.78 20.70
CA SER A 54 7.26 20.28 21.86
C SER A 54 6.97 19.17 22.88
N GLU A 55 6.53 18.01 22.43
CA GLU A 55 6.23 16.89 23.32
C GLU A 55 7.49 16.22 23.86
N LEU A 56 8.57 16.15 23.08
CA LEU A 56 9.86 15.65 23.52
C LEU A 56 10.43 16.53 24.66
N PHE A 57 10.42 17.86 24.48
CA PHE A 57 10.95 18.79 25.46
C PHE A 57 10.24 18.74 26.84
N LYS A 58 8.94 18.49 26.86
CA LYS A 58 8.19 18.29 28.11
C LYS A 58 8.66 17.08 28.93
N ARG A 59 9.36 16.13 28.30
CA ARG A 59 9.83 14.86 28.87
C ARG A 59 11.35 14.82 29.12
N LEU A 60 12.07 15.85 28.65
CA LEU A 60 13.50 15.97 28.95
C LEU A 60 13.69 16.48 30.39
N THR A 61 14.58 15.82 31.14
CA THR A 61 14.92 16.15 32.52
C THR A 61 16.34 16.69 32.65
N ILE A 62 17.12 16.65 31.57
CA ILE A 62 18.49 17.17 31.52
C ILE A 62 18.50 18.66 31.15
N PRO A 63 19.49 19.45 31.59
CA PRO A 63 19.76 20.78 31.04
C PRO A 63 19.99 20.68 29.53
N CYS A 64 19.29 21.49 28.74
CA CYS A 64 19.43 21.51 27.29
C CYS A 64 18.97 22.85 26.72
N GLU A 65 19.39 23.12 25.48
CA GLU A 65 19.03 24.30 24.72
C GLU A 65 18.25 23.90 23.47
N ILE A 66 17.46 24.80 22.91
CA ILE A 66 16.71 24.58 21.68
C ILE A 66 16.97 25.70 20.66
N SER A 67 17.16 25.34 19.42
CA SER A 67 17.18 26.25 18.28
C SER A 67 16.38 25.66 17.12
N PHE A 68 15.98 26.50 16.18
CA PHE A 68 15.13 26.12 15.06
C PHE A 68 15.83 26.48 13.75
N VAL A 69 15.73 25.55 12.78
CA VAL A 69 16.12 25.82 11.40
C VAL A 69 14.95 25.51 10.49
N LYS A 70 14.82 26.30 9.44
CA LYS A 70 13.84 26.00 8.39
C LYS A 70 14.58 25.74 7.09
N LEU A 71 14.42 24.53 6.58
CA LEU A 71 15.01 24.09 5.32
C LEU A 71 13.89 23.95 4.27
N SER A 72 14.17 24.29 3.02
CA SER A 72 13.29 23.94 1.90
C SER A 72 14.07 23.12 0.89
N SER A 73 13.54 21.94 0.56
CA SER A 73 13.95 21.21 -0.64
C SER A 73 13.24 21.82 -1.83
N TYR A 74 13.98 22.36 -2.78
CA TYR A 74 13.40 22.89 -4.02
C TYR A 74 13.11 21.71 -4.96
N ALA A 75 11.82 21.41 -5.15
CA ALA A 75 11.35 20.58 -6.25
C ALA A 75 11.06 21.53 -7.43
N GLY A 76 12.07 21.92 -8.19
CA GLY A 76 11.90 22.52 -9.50
C GLY A 76 11.84 21.43 -10.55
N THR A 77 11.41 21.73 -11.76
CA THR A 77 11.28 20.84 -12.92
C THR A 77 12.61 20.21 -13.38
N GLU A 78 13.72 20.48 -12.74
CA GLU A 78 15.01 19.79 -12.88
C GLU A 78 15.50 19.40 -11.49
N THR A 79 15.83 18.11 -11.32
CA THR A 79 16.29 17.47 -10.09
C THR A 79 17.67 18.00 -9.66
N THR A 80 17.71 19.19 -9.09
CA THR A 80 18.86 19.62 -8.28
C THR A 80 18.45 19.51 -6.81
N ASN A 81 19.06 18.55 -6.10
CA ASN A 81 18.89 18.32 -4.65
C ASN A 81 19.55 19.49 -3.84
N VAL A 82 19.13 20.73 -4.10
CA VAL A 82 19.65 21.90 -3.39
C VAL A 82 18.75 22.21 -2.21
N VAL A 83 19.26 21.96 -1.01
CA VAL A 83 18.61 22.38 0.24
C VAL A 83 18.94 23.85 0.50
N ARG A 84 17.90 24.70 0.62
CA ARG A 84 18.06 26.11 1.03
C ARG A 84 17.64 26.30 2.46
N GLU A 85 18.46 27.00 3.20
CA GLU A 85 18.18 27.45 4.57
C GLU A 85 17.37 28.74 4.53
N LEU A 86 16.16 28.71 5.10
CA LEU A 86 15.27 29.87 5.19
C LEU A 86 15.37 30.57 6.57
N ILE A 87 15.69 29.80 7.62
CA ILE A 87 15.99 30.27 8.96
C ILE A 87 17.31 29.59 9.34
N GLY A 88 18.31 30.37 9.69
CA GLY A 88 19.68 29.91 9.93
C GLY A 88 19.96 29.64 11.40
N LEU A 89 21.15 29.04 11.62
CA LEU A 89 21.73 28.83 12.95
C LEU A 89 22.28 30.16 13.49
N ASP A 90 21.83 30.57 14.64
CA ASP A 90 22.20 31.79 15.35
C ASP A 90 23.10 31.53 16.59
N HIS A 91 23.43 30.26 16.86
CA HIS A 91 24.26 29.84 17.97
C HIS A 91 25.65 29.36 17.54
N PRO A 92 26.73 29.68 18.31
CA PRO A 92 28.02 29.06 18.07
C PRO A 92 27.97 27.56 18.41
N LEU A 93 28.47 26.72 17.51
CA LEU A 93 28.39 25.26 17.61
C LEU A 93 29.75 24.62 17.99
N ASP A 94 30.80 25.37 18.01
CA ASP A 94 32.15 24.84 18.30
C ASP A 94 32.16 24.11 19.67
N GLY A 95 32.51 22.83 19.64
CA GLY A 95 32.56 21.99 20.83
C GLY A 95 31.19 21.57 21.42
N ARG A 96 30.06 21.89 20.78
CA ARG A 96 28.73 21.56 21.30
C ARG A 96 28.30 20.16 20.89
N HIS A 97 27.53 19.49 21.78
CA HIS A 97 26.71 18.34 21.45
C HIS A 97 25.41 18.83 20.82
N VAL A 98 25.09 18.35 19.63
CA VAL A 98 23.88 18.73 18.88
C VAL A 98 23.00 17.53 18.65
N VAL A 99 21.69 17.67 18.89
CA VAL A 99 20.67 16.67 18.53
C VAL A 99 19.78 17.30 17.46
N ILE A 100 19.83 16.77 16.23
CA ILE A 100 18.89 17.13 15.18
C ILE A 100 17.54 16.50 15.52
N VAL A 101 16.45 17.28 15.49
CA VAL A 101 15.08 16.80 15.72
C VAL A 101 14.29 16.94 14.44
N GLU A 102 13.80 15.80 13.94
CA GLU A 102 13.06 15.67 12.69
C GLU A 102 11.73 14.95 12.94
N ASP A 103 10.67 15.31 12.20
CA ASP A 103 9.39 14.62 12.27
C ASP A 103 9.46 13.25 11.60
N ILE A 104 10.08 13.18 10.42
CA ILE A 104 10.21 11.97 9.63
C ILE A 104 11.55 11.92 8.90
N VAL A 105 12.22 10.79 9.00
CA VAL A 105 13.38 10.46 8.17
C VAL A 105 12.94 9.50 7.09
N ASP A 106 12.88 10.00 5.86
CA ASP A 106 12.55 9.24 4.65
C ASP A 106 13.84 8.89 3.89
N THR A 107 14.22 9.61 2.83
CA THR A 107 15.44 9.36 2.06
C THR A 107 16.73 9.74 2.77
N GLY A 108 16.67 10.64 3.75
CA GLY A 108 17.83 11.12 4.52
C GLY A 108 18.61 12.29 3.89
N HIS A 109 18.18 12.83 2.74
CA HIS A 109 18.89 13.93 2.06
C HIS A 109 19.03 15.19 2.93
N THR A 110 17.96 15.61 3.60
CA THR A 110 17.95 16.76 4.52
C THR A 110 18.95 16.56 5.65
N LEU A 111 18.95 15.39 6.26
CA LEU A 111 19.85 15.04 7.36
C LEU A 111 21.31 15.03 6.93
N ARG A 112 21.62 14.48 5.74
CA ARG A 112 22.98 14.50 5.21
C ARG A 112 23.53 15.93 5.11
N TYR A 113 22.74 16.82 4.52
CA TYR A 113 23.12 18.23 4.39
C TYR A 113 23.32 18.87 5.77
N THR A 114 22.36 18.69 6.68
CA THR A 114 22.38 19.29 8.02
C THR A 114 23.56 18.76 8.84
N THR A 115 23.77 17.44 8.85
CA THR A 115 24.88 16.80 9.59
C THR A 115 26.23 17.28 9.08
N GLN A 116 26.43 17.38 7.76
CA GLN A 116 27.68 17.88 7.19
C GLN A 116 27.93 19.34 7.61
N LYS A 117 26.90 20.19 7.52
CA LYS A 117 27.00 21.60 7.93
C LYS A 117 27.38 21.74 9.42
N LEU A 118 26.80 20.94 10.32
CA LEU A 118 27.11 20.96 11.74
C LEU A 118 28.56 20.54 12.02
N ARG A 119 29.06 19.54 11.28
CA ARG A 119 30.48 19.12 11.36
C ARG A 119 31.41 20.22 10.88
N ASP A 120 31.11 20.92 9.80
CA ASP A 120 31.89 22.04 9.28
C ASP A 120 31.92 23.21 10.27
N LEU A 121 30.87 23.36 11.09
CA LEU A 121 30.78 24.32 12.21
C LEU A 121 31.41 23.80 13.52
N ARG A 122 32.11 22.68 13.47
CA ARG A 122 32.88 22.06 14.56
C ARG A 122 32.04 21.61 15.77
N ALA A 123 30.81 21.17 15.53
CA ALA A 123 30.06 20.45 16.58
C ALA A 123 30.86 19.23 17.06
N ALA A 124 30.95 19.04 18.39
CA ALA A 124 31.72 17.93 19.00
C ALA A 124 31.04 16.57 18.74
N ASP A 125 29.73 16.54 18.76
CA ASP A 125 28.91 15.35 18.49
C ASP A 125 27.59 15.76 17.82
N VAL A 126 27.12 14.97 16.87
CA VAL A 126 25.86 15.21 16.16
C VAL A 126 25.05 13.93 16.17
N ARG A 127 23.92 13.95 16.87
CA ARG A 127 22.94 12.85 16.94
C ARG A 127 21.66 13.24 16.27
N ILE A 128 20.86 12.24 15.91
CA ILE A 128 19.60 12.39 15.19
C ILE A 128 18.48 11.76 16.01
N ALA A 129 17.45 12.55 16.31
CA ALA A 129 16.18 12.10 16.90
C ALA A 129 15.06 12.30 15.90
N THR A 130 14.32 11.27 15.58
CA THR A 130 13.17 11.34 14.68
C THR A 130 11.95 10.64 15.27
N LEU A 131 10.75 11.18 15.00
CA LEU A 131 9.53 10.53 15.42
C LEU A 131 9.23 9.32 14.53
N PHE A 132 9.37 9.48 13.20
CA PHE A 132 9.15 8.41 12.24
C PHE A 132 10.40 8.14 11.40
N PHE A 133 10.66 6.87 11.13
CA PHE A 133 11.75 6.42 10.27
C PHE A 133 11.25 5.44 9.23
N LYS A 134 11.62 5.65 7.96
CA LYS A 134 11.33 4.76 6.83
C LYS A 134 12.59 4.01 6.40
N PRO A 135 12.90 2.85 6.98
CA PRO A 135 14.16 2.14 6.72
C PRO A 135 14.34 1.75 5.25
N ASP A 136 13.25 1.36 4.57
CA ASP A 136 13.29 0.91 3.16
C ASP A 136 13.62 2.03 2.17
N ASN A 137 13.39 3.30 2.53
CA ASN A 137 13.68 4.46 1.69
C ASN A 137 15.00 5.14 2.02
N PHE A 138 15.60 4.81 3.17
CA PHE A 138 16.78 5.47 3.66
C PHE A 138 18.02 5.12 2.83
N GLN A 139 18.68 6.11 2.25
CA GLN A 139 19.73 5.93 1.25
C GLN A 139 21.16 6.05 1.81
N TYR A 140 21.34 6.18 3.11
CA TYR A 140 22.62 6.44 3.76
C TYR A 140 22.97 5.42 4.82
N THR A 141 24.26 5.38 5.21
CA THR A 141 24.78 4.42 6.18
C THR A 141 25.06 5.04 7.56
N TYR A 142 24.82 6.36 7.76
CA TYR A 142 24.97 6.96 9.09
C TYR A 142 23.80 6.57 9.99
N PRO A 143 24.06 6.42 11.31
CA PRO A 143 23.01 6.02 12.23
C PRO A 143 21.96 7.12 12.43
N VAL A 144 20.71 6.71 12.67
CA VAL A 144 19.67 7.52 13.29
C VAL A 144 19.61 7.07 14.75
N ASP A 145 19.99 7.95 15.69
CA ASP A 145 20.33 7.54 17.06
C ASP A 145 19.10 7.27 17.92
N TYR A 146 18.04 8.07 17.76
CA TYR A 146 16.81 7.98 18.53
C TYR A 146 15.61 7.91 17.60
N ILE A 147 15.04 6.73 17.46
CA ILE A 147 13.90 6.47 16.58
C ILE A 147 12.65 6.23 17.44
N GLY A 148 11.63 7.06 17.24
CA GLY A 148 10.33 6.84 17.87
C GLY A 148 9.63 5.62 17.31
N MET A 149 9.51 5.52 15.98
CA MET A 149 8.80 4.44 15.32
C MET A 149 9.29 4.23 13.89
N GLU A 150 9.53 2.96 13.51
CA GLU A 150 9.68 2.58 12.12
C GLU A 150 8.33 2.42 11.45
N ILE A 151 8.20 2.94 10.23
CA ILE A 151 6.98 2.86 9.41
C ILE A 151 7.32 2.47 7.97
N GLY A 152 6.32 2.03 7.22
CA GLY A 152 6.45 1.75 5.79
C GLY A 152 6.51 3.04 4.92
N ASN A 153 6.34 2.87 3.61
CA ASN A 153 6.50 3.96 2.64
C ASN A 153 5.24 4.77 2.40
N GLU A 154 4.20 4.60 3.24
CA GLU A 154 2.93 5.30 3.12
C GLU A 154 3.11 6.81 3.20
N PHE A 155 2.27 7.54 2.43
CA PHE A 155 2.13 8.97 2.60
C PHE A 155 1.22 9.25 3.81
N ILE A 156 1.75 9.99 4.79
CA ILE A 156 1.09 10.24 6.07
C ILE A 156 0.93 11.74 6.35
N VAL A 157 -0.11 12.07 7.13
CA VAL A 157 -0.38 13.43 7.63
C VAL A 157 -0.79 13.39 9.10
N GLY A 158 -0.66 14.51 9.76
CA GLY A 158 -0.98 14.66 11.19
C GLY A 158 0.26 14.77 12.06
N TYR A 159 0.09 15.15 13.30
CA TYR A 159 1.14 15.33 14.31
C TYR A 159 2.36 16.13 13.82
N GLY A 160 2.11 17.24 13.11
CA GLY A 160 3.15 18.08 12.51
C GLY A 160 3.33 17.87 11.01
N LEU A 161 3.10 16.66 10.50
CA LEU A 161 3.18 16.32 9.07
C LEU A 161 2.00 16.88 8.29
N ASP A 162 2.22 17.25 7.02
CA ASP A 162 1.23 17.91 6.19
C ASP A 162 1.01 17.28 4.81
N TYR A 163 -0.13 17.65 4.25
CA TYR A 163 -0.40 17.59 2.82
C TYR A 163 -0.74 19.02 2.36
N ASP A 164 0.12 19.60 1.53
CA ASP A 164 0.01 20.97 1.02
C ASP A 164 -0.32 22.00 2.13
N GLN A 165 0.50 22.02 3.18
CA GLN A 165 0.42 22.89 4.37
C GLN A 165 -0.80 22.63 5.29
N GLN A 166 -1.64 21.65 4.98
CA GLN A 166 -2.82 21.28 5.78
C GLN A 166 -2.62 19.96 6.54
N GLY A 167 -3.35 19.75 7.63
CA GLY A 167 -3.36 18.50 8.41
C GLY A 167 -2.37 18.44 9.57
N ARG A 168 -1.42 19.38 9.71
CA ARG A 168 -0.41 19.38 10.79
C ARG A 168 -0.99 19.37 12.20
N ASN A 169 -2.19 19.92 12.38
CA ASN A 169 -2.91 20.04 13.64
C ASN A 169 -3.67 18.78 14.09
N LEU A 170 -3.71 17.74 13.25
CA LEU A 170 -4.34 16.49 13.62
C LEU A 170 -3.56 15.80 14.74
N PRO A 171 -4.21 15.32 15.81
CA PRO A 171 -3.52 14.71 16.94
C PRO A 171 -3.01 13.29 16.66
N ASP A 172 -3.64 12.59 15.74
CA ASP A 172 -3.27 11.25 15.28
C ASP A 172 -2.47 11.34 13.97
N ILE A 173 -1.82 10.25 13.60
CA ILE A 173 -1.30 10.06 12.24
C ILE A 173 -2.33 9.32 11.39
N TYR A 174 -2.56 9.85 10.21
CA TYR A 174 -3.42 9.27 9.20
C TYR A 174 -2.60 8.98 7.96
N LYS A 175 -2.87 7.86 7.30
CA LYS A 175 -2.28 7.52 6.01
C LYS A 175 -3.27 7.73 4.88
N ILE A 176 -2.76 8.10 3.71
CA ILE A 176 -3.58 8.32 2.53
C ILE A 176 -4.40 7.06 2.22
N ILE A 177 -5.68 7.25 1.94
CA ILE A 177 -6.52 6.23 1.31
C ILE A 177 -6.43 6.51 -0.17
N ASP A 178 -5.65 5.71 -0.88
CA ASP A 178 -5.50 5.89 -2.32
C ASP A 178 -6.77 5.38 -3.02
N LYS A 179 -7.75 6.28 -3.18
CA LYS A 179 -8.97 5.99 -3.94
C LYS A 179 -8.74 5.98 -5.45
N ASN A 180 -7.55 6.37 -5.89
CA ASN A 180 -7.23 6.44 -7.31
C ASN A 180 -6.70 5.11 -7.87
N MET A 181 -6.47 4.11 -7.02
CA MET A 181 -6.16 2.76 -7.52
C MET A 181 -7.43 2.11 -8.07
N LEU A 182 -7.40 1.79 -9.35
CA LEU A 182 -8.51 1.12 -10.02
C LEU A 182 -8.47 -0.39 -9.70
N ASN A 183 -9.14 -0.79 -8.64
CA ASN A 183 -9.20 -2.19 -8.19
C ASN A 183 -10.49 -2.85 -8.66
N ILE A 184 -10.39 -3.74 -9.63
CA ILE A 184 -11.52 -4.36 -10.31
C ILE A 184 -11.48 -5.87 -10.14
N ILE A 185 -12.63 -6.46 -9.84
CA ILE A 185 -12.85 -7.88 -9.99
C ILE A 185 -13.57 -8.13 -11.31
N LEU A 186 -13.00 -8.97 -12.16
CA LEU A 186 -13.70 -9.47 -13.36
C LEU A 186 -14.31 -10.82 -13.05
N PHE A 187 -15.61 -10.80 -12.90
CA PHE A 187 -16.44 -11.93 -12.52
C PHE A 187 -17.13 -12.56 -13.74
N GLY A 188 -17.59 -13.78 -13.59
CA GLY A 188 -18.34 -14.51 -14.61
C GLY A 188 -18.06 -16.01 -14.58
N PRO A 189 -18.97 -16.84 -15.13
CA PRO A 189 -18.81 -18.28 -15.16
C PRO A 189 -17.60 -18.76 -15.96
N PRO A 190 -17.19 -20.01 -15.80
CA PRO A 190 -16.20 -20.62 -16.67
C PRO A 190 -16.62 -20.46 -18.15
N GLY A 191 -15.67 -20.10 -19.04
CA GLY A 191 -15.98 -19.86 -20.45
C GLY A 191 -16.50 -18.45 -20.80
N ALA A 192 -16.77 -17.56 -19.85
CA ALA A 192 -17.29 -16.22 -20.09
C ALA A 192 -16.32 -15.25 -20.83
N GLY A 193 -15.07 -15.63 -21.02
CA GLY A 193 -14.09 -14.80 -21.74
C GLY A 193 -13.25 -13.88 -20.84
N LYS A 194 -13.32 -14.05 -19.51
CA LYS A 194 -12.57 -13.21 -18.53
C LYS A 194 -11.09 -13.03 -18.90
N GLY A 195 -10.34 -14.12 -19.09
CA GLY A 195 -8.91 -14.06 -19.39
C GLY A 195 -8.60 -13.30 -20.68
N THR A 196 -9.46 -13.38 -21.69
CA THR A 196 -9.32 -12.60 -22.94
C THR A 196 -9.51 -11.12 -22.67
N GLN A 197 -10.58 -10.74 -21.96
CA GLN A 197 -10.90 -9.36 -21.66
C GLN A 197 -9.87 -8.75 -20.69
N SER A 198 -9.39 -9.53 -19.73
CA SER A 198 -8.36 -9.09 -18.77
C SER A 198 -7.07 -8.64 -19.45
N GLN A 199 -6.67 -9.29 -20.57
CA GLN A 199 -5.49 -8.88 -21.32
C GLN A 199 -5.61 -7.46 -21.90
N PHE A 200 -6.80 -7.09 -22.37
CA PHE A 200 -7.06 -5.75 -22.88
C PHE A 200 -7.23 -4.73 -21.76
N LEU A 201 -7.97 -5.07 -20.71
CA LEU A 201 -8.21 -4.19 -19.56
C LEU A 201 -6.92 -3.82 -18.85
N ARG A 202 -6.05 -4.81 -18.51
CA ARG A 202 -4.77 -4.54 -17.85
C ARG A 202 -3.87 -3.62 -18.67
N LYS A 203 -3.92 -3.72 -20.01
CA LYS A 203 -3.14 -2.87 -20.90
C LYS A 203 -3.70 -1.45 -20.99
N LYS A 204 -5.02 -1.30 -21.11
CA LYS A 204 -5.67 0.02 -21.23
C LYS A 204 -5.52 0.84 -19.94
N TYR A 205 -5.72 0.21 -18.78
CA TYR A 205 -5.74 0.88 -17.47
C TYR A 205 -4.44 0.71 -16.68
N ASN A 206 -3.42 0.08 -17.25
CA ASN A 206 -2.13 -0.21 -16.61
C ASN A 206 -2.25 -0.94 -15.26
N LEU A 207 -3.10 -1.99 -15.21
CA LEU A 207 -3.41 -2.72 -14.00
C LEU A 207 -2.47 -3.91 -13.78
N THR A 208 -2.10 -4.16 -12.53
CA THR A 208 -1.49 -5.43 -12.14
C THR A 208 -2.55 -6.53 -12.17
N TYR A 209 -2.32 -7.52 -13.04
CA TYR A 209 -3.23 -8.63 -13.21
C TYR A 209 -2.95 -9.73 -12.19
N ILE A 210 -3.97 -10.13 -11.47
CA ILE A 210 -3.92 -11.21 -10.48
C ILE A 210 -4.93 -12.28 -10.88
N SER A 211 -4.44 -13.39 -11.42
CA SER A 211 -5.25 -14.56 -11.75
C SER A 211 -4.81 -15.75 -10.91
N THR A 212 -5.66 -16.15 -9.96
CA THR A 212 -5.37 -17.33 -9.13
C THR A 212 -5.17 -18.59 -9.95
N GLY A 213 -5.97 -18.75 -11.03
CA GLY A 213 -5.84 -19.88 -11.92
C GLY A 213 -4.53 -19.92 -12.73
N GLU A 214 -4.00 -18.76 -13.13
CA GLU A 214 -2.69 -18.69 -13.81
C GLU A 214 -1.56 -18.96 -12.84
N ILE A 215 -1.55 -18.28 -11.69
CA ILE A 215 -0.52 -18.45 -10.64
C ILE A 215 -0.41 -19.92 -10.21
N LEU A 216 -1.54 -20.57 -9.92
CA LEU A 216 -1.53 -21.97 -9.50
C LEU A 216 -1.06 -22.91 -10.61
N ARG A 217 -1.37 -22.63 -11.88
CA ARG A 217 -0.84 -23.41 -13.02
C ARG A 217 0.66 -23.19 -13.24
N GLU A 218 1.16 -21.98 -13.01
CA GLU A 218 2.61 -21.68 -13.06
C GLU A 218 3.35 -22.44 -11.94
N GLU A 219 2.80 -22.47 -10.72
CA GLU A 219 3.35 -23.25 -9.60
C GLU A 219 3.38 -24.76 -9.90
N ILE A 220 2.30 -25.29 -10.54
CA ILE A 220 2.26 -26.71 -10.97
C ILE A 220 3.32 -26.98 -12.04
N ALA A 221 3.48 -26.10 -13.03
CA ALA A 221 4.46 -26.24 -14.09
C ALA A 221 5.91 -26.14 -13.59
N ALA A 222 6.13 -25.32 -12.56
CA ALA A 222 7.41 -25.18 -11.87
C ALA A 222 7.71 -26.32 -10.89
N GLU A 223 6.77 -27.26 -10.69
CA GLU A 223 6.85 -28.35 -9.69
C GLU A 223 7.21 -27.85 -8.28
N SER A 224 6.76 -26.64 -7.93
CA SER A 224 6.96 -26.07 -6.60
C SER A 224 6.23 -26.92 -5.52
N GLU A 225 6.58 -26.73 -4.26
CA GLU A 225 5.90 -27.38 -3.14
C GLU A 225 4.39 -27.11 -3.15
N LEU A 226 4.00 -25.85 -3.43
CA LEU A 226 2.61 -25.45 -3.61
C LEU A 226 1.98 -26.12 -4.83
N GLY A 227 2.69 -26.13 -5.96
CA GLY A 227 2.23 -26.74 -7.20
C GLY A 227 1.92 -28.23 -7.05
N LEU A 228 2.79 -28.99 -6.35
CA LEU A 228 2.58 -30.39 -6.06
C LEU A 228 1.35 -30.62 -5.16
N GLN A 229 1.12 -29.76 -4.16
CA GLN A 229 -0.04 -29.84 -3.24
C GLN A 229 -1.37 -29.61 -3.95
N VAL A 230 -1.42 -28.70 -4.94
CA VAL A 230 -2.69 -28.27 -5.56
C VAL A 230 -2.98 -28.96 -6.89
N LYS A 231 -2.03 -29.70 -7.45
CA LYS A 231 -2.12 -30.32 -8.79
C LYS A 231 -3.34 -31.21 -8.96
N GLU A 232 -3.59 -32.10 -7.99
CA GLU A 232 -4.71 -33.04 -8.04
C GLU A 232 -6.05 -32.32 -7.88
N ILE A 233 -6.12 -31.37 -6.95
CA ILE A 233 -7.32 -30.55 -6.69
C ILE A 233 -7.78 -29.83 -7.97
N ILE A 234 -6.82 -29.16 -8.65
CA ILE A 234 -7.11 -28.38 -9.85
C ILE A 234 -7.46 -29.27 -11.04
N SER A 235 -6.81 -30.44 -11.20
CA SER A 235 -7.10 -31.37 -12.31
C SER A 235 -8.52 -31.92 -12.25
N GLN A 236 -9.08 -32.03 -11.05
CA GLN A 236 -10.48 -32.45 -10.82
C GLN A 236 -11.49 -31.30 -10.94
N GLY A 237 -11.03 -30.05 -11.15
CA GLY A 237 -11.88 -28.84 -11.24
C GLY A 237 -12.33 -28.29 -9.89
N ASN A 238 -11.77 -28.77 -8.78
CA ASN A 238 -12.05 -28.31 -7.42
C ASN A 238 -11.36 -26.99 -7.10
N LEU A 239 -11.86 -26.27 -6.07
CA LEU A 239 -11.24 -25.06 -5.54
C LEU A 239 -10.13 -25.43 -4.54
N VAL A 240 -9.04 -24.67 -4.60
CA VAL A 240 -7.97 -24.70 -3.59
C VAL A 240 -8.46 -23.99 -2.32
N SER A 241 -7.94 -24.36 -1.14
CA SER A 241 -8.40 -23.78 0.13
C SER A 241 -8.27 -22.25 0.18
N ASP A 242 -9.20 -21.60 0.88
CA ASP A 242 -9.28 -20.14 0.97
C ASP A 242 -8.00 -19.55 1.56
N GLU A 243 -7.37 -20.23 2.53
CA GLU A 243 -6.15 -19.77 3.20
C GLU A 243 -4.94 -19.76 2.26
N ILE A 244 -4.81 -20.79 1.41
CA ILE A 244 -3.72 -20.85 0.43
C ILE A 244 -3.87 -19.73 -0.61
N VAL A 245 -5.09 -19.57 -1.13
CA VAL A 245 -5.38 -18.54 -2.13
C VAL A 245 -5.18 -17.14 -1.53
N ALA A 246 -5.64 -16.93 -0.30
CA ALA A 246 -5.47 -15.66 0.42
C ALA A 246 -4.00 -15.24 0.54
N LYS A 247 -3.12 -16.17 0.94
CA LYS A 247 -1.67 -15.91 1.04
C LYS A 247 -1.03 -15.52 -0.30
N ILE A 248 -1.46 -16.18 -1.39
CA ILE A 248 -1.00 -15.85 -2.75
C ILE A 248 -1.40 -14.42 -3.11
N ILE A 249 -2.66 -14.06 -2.88
CA ILE A 249 -3.17 -12.71 -3.17
C ILE A 249 -2.46 -11.66 -2.33
N GLU A 250 -2.34 -11.88 -1.03
CA GLU A 250 -1.67 -10.95 -0.11
C GLU A 250 -0.22 -10.67 -0.54
N LYS A 251 0.53 -11.71 -0.89
CA LYS A 251 1.88 -11.59 -1.42
C LYS A 251 1.91 -10.75 -2.70
N LYS A 252 1.02 -11.02 -3.65
CA LYS A 252 0.94 -10.27 -4.91
C LYS A 252 0.58 -8.79 -4.71
N LEU A 253 -0.31 -8.49 -3.77
CA LEU A 253 -0.66 -7.12 -3.41
C LEU A 253 0.56 -6.40 -2.82
N SER A 254 1.23 -7.00 -1.83
CA SER A 254 2.37 -6.40 -1.15
C SER A 254 3.56 -6.13 -2.08
N GLU A 255 3.80 -7.00 -3.07
CA GLU A 255 4.88 -6.86 -4.06
C GLU A 255 4.59 -5.76 -5.12
N ASN A 256 3.34 -5.30 -5.26
CA ASN A 256 2.92 -4.41 -6.34
C ASN A 256 2.19 -3.14 -5.88
N MET A 257 2.52 -2.62 -4.70
CA MET A 257 1.85 -1.45 -4.11
C MET A 257 2.01 -0.15 -4.92
N SER A 258 2.97 -0.09 -5.85
CA SER A 258 3.15 1.04 -6.77
C SER A 258 2.32 0.95 -8.06
N SER A 259 1.44 -0.05 -8.18
CA SER A 259 0.57 -0.24 -9.33
C SER A 259 -0.50 0.85 -9.45
N ALA A 260 -0.95 1.15 -10.67
CA ALA A 260 -2.11 2.01 -10.90
C ALA A 260 -3.44 1.37 -10.42
N GLY A 261 -3.43 0.08 -10.10
CA GLY A 261 -4.54 -0.70 -9.59
C GLY A 261 -4.39 -2.18 -9.89
N PHE A 262 -5.38 -2.94 -9.45
CA PHE A 262 -5.39 -4.40 -9.58
C PHE A 262 -6.60 -4.89 -10.36
N LEU A 263 -6.39 -5.89 -11.21
CA LEU A 263 -7.44 -6.63 -11.91
C LEU A 263 -7.42 -8.08 -11.43
N PHE A 264 -8.44 -8.45 -10.64
CA PHE A 264 -8.60 -9.81 -10.14
C PHE A 264 -9.42 -10.66 -11.12
N ASP A 265 -8.88 -11.81 -11.52
CA ASP A 265 -9.55 -12.81 -12.34
C ASP A 265 -9.56 -14.17 -11.62
N GLY A 266 -10.75 -14.69 -11.40
CA GLY A 266 -10.95 -15.96 -10.70
C GLY A 266 -10.71 -15.89 -9.19
N TYR A 267 -10.77 -14.72 -8.60
CA TYR A 267 -10.78 -14.44 -7.18
C TYR A 267 -11.59 -13.16 -6.90
N PRO A 268 -12.47 -13.14 -5.86
CA PRO A 268 -12.81 -14.27 -4.98
C PRO A 268 -13.75 -15.30 -5.65
N ARG A 269 -13.77 -16.54 -5.16
CA ARG A 269 -14.67 -17.62 -5.60
C ARG A 269 -15.61 -18.14 -4.52
N THR A 270 -15.43 -17.69 -3.30
CA THR A 270 -16.32 -17.97 -2.17
C THR A 270 -16.63 -16.66 -1.43
N VAL A 271 -17.73 -16.62 -0.68
CA VAL A 271 -18.06 -15.45 0.15
C VAL A 271 -16.94 -15.21 1.17
N ARG A 272 -16.36 -16.28 1.74
CA ARG A 272 -15.25 -16.15 2.66
C ARG A 272 -14.02 -15.51 2.01
N GLN A 273 -13.70 -15.86 0.78
CA GLN A 273 -12.63 -15.19 0.03
C GLN A 273 -12.95 -13.71 -0.25
N ALA A 274 -14.22 -13.35 -0.46
CA ALA A 274 -14.64 -11.96 -0.64
C ALA A 274 -14.45 -11.14 0.65
N GLU A 275 -14.82 -11.71 1.81
CA GLU A 275 -14.54 -11.10 3.12
C GLU A 275 -13.05 -10.89 3.36
N ILE A 276 -12.24 -11.91 3.08
CA ILE A 276 -10.76 -11.82 3.21
C ILE A 276 -10.19 -10.76 2.26
N LEU A 277 -10.70 -10.65 1.03
CA LEU A 277 -10.26 -9.60 0.10
C LEU A 277 -10.57 -8.21 0.65
N ASP A 278 -11.76 -8.01 1.22
CA ASP A 278 -12.14 -6.72 1.82
C ASP A 278 -11.24 -6.38 3.03
N GLU A 279 -10.93 -7.37 3.88
CA GLU A 279 -9.98 -7.22 4.99
C GLU A 279 -8.57 -6.84 4.47
N MET A 280 -8.11 -7.48 3.39
CA MET A 280 -6.84 -7.16 2.74
C MET A 280 -6.84 -5.75 2.14
N MET A 281 -7.90 -5.37 1.40
CA MET A 281 -8.04 -4.02 0.84
C MET A 281 -7.96 -2.97 1.95
N GLU A 282 -8.62 -3.21 3.09
CA GLU A 282 -8.54 -2.31 4.24
C GLU A 282 -7.13 -2.28 4.84
N LYS A 283 -6.47 -3.44 4.99
CA LYS A 283 -5.09 -3.57 5.50
C LYS A 283 -4.09 -2.78 4.64
N PHE A 284 -4.22 -2.84 3.32
CA PHE A 284 -3.35 -2.14 2.38
C PHE A 284 -3.83 -0.72 2.05
N ASN A 285 -4.85 -0.20 2.74
CA ASN A 285 -5.47 1.12 2.46
C ASN A 285 -6.01 1.29 1.04
N MET A 286 -6.45 0.23 0.45
CA MET A 286 -7.10 0.22 -0.85
C MET A 286 -8.61 0.11 -0.69
N SER A 287 -9.36 0.44 -1.73
CA SER A 287 -10.79 0.17 -1.85
C SER A 287 -11.06 -0.59 -3.14
N LEU A 288 -12.04 -1.50 -3.11
CA LEU A 288 -12.54 -2.13 -4.33
C LEU A 288 -13.34 -1.07 -5.11
N THR A 289 -12.96 -0.85 -6.37
CA THR A 289 -13.63 0.14 -7.25
C THR A 289 -14.92 -0.43 -7.81
N GLY A 290 -14.89 -1.70 -8.28
CA GLY A 290 -16.08 -2.35 -8.77
C GLY A 290 -15.89 -3.83 -9.13
N VAL A 291 -17.00 -4.54 -9.21
CA VAL A 291 -17.09 -5.94 -9.63
C VAL A 291 -17.85 -6.00 -10.96
N LEU A 292 -17.14 -6.32 -12.03
CA LEU A 292 -17.72 -6.45 -13.37
C LEU A 292 -18.10 -7.92 -13.60
N SER A 293 -19.40 -8.22 -13.75
CA SER A 293 -19.89 -9.58 -13.99
C SER A 293 -20.26 -9.77 -15.43
N LEU A 294 -19.53 -10.64 -16.14
CA LEU A 294 -19.86 -11.03 -17.52
C LEU A 294 -21.04 -12.01 -17.52
N GLU A 295 -22.14 -11.59 -18.12
CA GLU A 295 -23.33 -12.40 -18.29
C GLU A 295 -23.33 -13.09 -19.67
N VAL A 296 -23.35 -14.42 -19.68
CA VAL A 296 -23.30 -15.24 -20.89
C VAL A 296 -24.21 -16.47 -20.70
N PRO A 297 -25.06 -16.82 -21.67
CA PRO A 297 -25.87 -18.04 -21.62
C PRO A 297 -25.02 -19.31 -21.51
N GLU A 298 -25.53 -20.31 -20.76
CA GLU A 298 -24.80 -21.54 -20.43
C GLU A 298 -24.37 -22.32 -21.67
N GLU A 299 -25.28 -22.44 -22.67
CA GLU A 299 -25.01 -23.16 -23.90
C GLU A 299 -23.78 -22.63 -24.63
N LEU A 300 -23.64 -21.30 -24.68
CA LEU A 300 -22.51 -20.62 -25.31
C LEU A 300 -21.19 -20.78 -24.49
N LEU A 301 -21.33 -20.89 -23.17
CA LEU A 301 -20.18 -21.14 -22.28
C LEU A 301 -19.60 -22.54 -22.52
N ILE A 302 -20.44 -23.56 -22.62
CA ILE A 302 -20.04 -24.96 -22.89
C ILE A 302 -19.32 -25.04 -24.24
N GLU A 303 -19.91 -24.44 -25.27
CA GLU A 303 -19.32 -24.40 -26.63
C GLU A 303 -17.94 -23.78 -26.61
N ARG A 304 -17.78 -22.59 -25.99
CA ARG A 304 -16.51 -21.89 -25.86
C ARG A 304 -15.43 -22.69 -25.13
N MET A 305 -15.80 -23.41 -24.07
CA MET A 305 -14.86 -24.23 -23.32
C MET A 305 -14.42 -25.47 -24.08
N LEU A 306 -15.32 -26.15 -24.76
CA LEU A 306 -14.99 -27.30 -25.60
C LEU A 306 -14.08 -26.90 -26.78
N GLU A 307 -14.34 -25.74 -27.41
CA GLU A 307 -13.48 -25.22 -28.48
C GLU A 307 -12.09 -24.86 -27.96
N ARG A 308 -12.02 -24.21 -26.79
CA ARG A 308 -10.74 -23.93 -26.13
C ARG A 308 -9.99 -25.21 -25.78
N GLY A 309 -10.66 -26.25 -25.33
CA GLY A 309 -10.03 -27.55 -25.03
C GLY A 309 -9.27 -28.16 -26.19
N LYS A 310 -9.70 -27.91 -27.45
CA LYS A 310 -9.00 -28.39 -28.64
C LYS A 310 -7.63 -27.75 -28.87
N THR A 311 -7.42 -26.55 -28.33
CA THR A 311 -6.22 -25.72 -28.63
C THR A 311 -5.37 -25.40 -27.42
N SER A 312 -5.94 -25.33 -26.22
CA SER A 312 -5.26 -24.83 -25.01
C SER A 312 -4.44 -25.87 -24.25
N GLY A 313 -4.63 -27.17 -24.51
CA GLY A 313 -4.00 -28.25 -23.75
C GLY A 313 -4.37 -28.32 -22.27
N ARG A 314 -5.43 -27.61 -21.83
CA ARG A 314 -5.89 -27.63 -20.44
C ARG A 314 -6.57 -28.95 -20.10
N ALA A 315 -6.11 -29.62 -19.04
CA ALA A 315 -6.65 -30.90 -18.60
C ALA A 315 -8.09 -30.81 -18.10
N ASP A 316 -8.54 -29.62 -17.66
CA ASP A 316 -9.86 -29.33 -17.10
C ASP A 316 -10.90 -28.84 -18.14
N ASP A 317 -10.59 -28.85 -19.44
CA ASP A 317 -11.53 -28.50 -20.53
C ASP A 317 -12.13 -29.74 -21.22
N ASN A 318 -12.43 -30.79 -20.46
CA ASN A 318 -13.23 -31.94 -20.88
C ASN A 318 -14.66 -31.82 -20.35
N LEU A 319 -15.64 -32.52 -20.98
CA LEU A 319 -17.06 -32.36 -20.69
C LEU A 319 -17.42 -32.59 -19.22
N ASP A 320 -16.80 -33.59 -18.58
CA ASP A 320 -17.11 -33.93 -17.19
C ASP A 320 -16.55 -32.85 -16.21
N SER A 321 -15.33 -32.42 -16.43
CA SER A 321 -14.75 -31.30 -15.68
C SER A 321 -15.48 -29.98 -15.90
N ILE A 322 -15.95 -29.72 -17.12
CA ILE A 322 -16.75 -28.53 -17.44
C ILE A 322 -18.04 -28.53 -16.63
N LYS A 323 -18.82 -29.65 -16.64
CA LYS A 323 -20.05 -29.77 -15.85
C LYS A 323 -19.79 -29.60 -14.36
N HIS A 324 -18.74 -30.23 -13.85
CA HIS A 324 -18.37 -30.09 -12.45
C HIS A 324 -18.04 -28.64 -12.07
N ARG A 325 -17.31 -27.92 -12.93
CA ARG A 325 -16.99 -26.50 -12.72
C ARG A 325 -18.22 -25.59 -12.72
N PHE A 326 -19.26 -25.91 -13.48
CA PHE A 326 -20.53 -25.18 -13.40
C PHE A 326 -21.24 -25.43 -12.08
N VAL A 327 -21.28 -26.67 -11.61
CA VAL A 327 -21.87 -26.99 -10.31
C VAL A 327 -21.13 -26.27 -9.18
N GLU A 328 -19.81 -26.30 -9.19
CA GLU A 328 -18.97 -25.57 -8.22
C GLU A 328 -19.18 -24.05 -8.31
N TYR A 329 -19.28 -23.50 -9.52
CA TYR A 329 -19.55 -22.07 -9.73
C TYR A 329 -20.91 -21.67 -9.14
N GLU A 330 -21.98 -22.37 -9.47
CA GLU A 330 -23.33 -22.06 -8.96
C GLU A 330 -23.41 -22.20 -7.44
N ALA A 331 -22.79 -23.25 -6.88
CA ALA A 331 -22.85 -23.51 -5.44
C ALA A 331 -21.99 -22.58 -4.59
N LYS A 332 -20.79 -22.23 -5.03
CA LYS A 332 -19.79 -21.51 -4.21
C LYS A 332 -19.50 -20.11 -4.70
N THR A 333 -19.52 -19.88 -6.02
CA THR A 333 -19.02 -18.64 -6.60
C THR A 333 -20.14 -17.65 -6.90
N ARG A 334 -21.28 -18.10 -7.35
CA ARG A 334 -22.44 -17.23 -7.58
C ARG A 334 -22.86 -16.43 -6.34
N PRO A 335 -22.90 -17.00 -5.11
CA PRO A 335 -23.25 -16.23 -3.90
C PRO A 335 -22.34 -15.01 -3.63
N VAL A 336 -21.15 -14.95 -4.24
CA VAL A 336 -20.27 -13.78 -4.17
C VAL A 336 -20.86 -12.58 -4.90
N LEU A 337 -21.66 -12.80 -5.95
CA LEU A 337 -22.37 -11.72 -6.65
C LEU A 337 -23.37 -11.04 -5.70
N ASP A 338 -24.17 -11.83 -4.97
CA ASP A 338 -25.15 -11.31 -4.02
C ASP A 338 -24.45 -10.50 -2.89
N PHE A 339 -23.26 -10.96 -2.47
CA PHE A 339 -22.43 -10.26 -1.48
C PHE A 339 -21.99 -8.86 -1.96
N TYR A 340 -21.56 -8.74 -3.22
CA TYR A 340 -21.14 -7.45 -3.77
C TYR A 340 -22.32 -6.60 -4.26
N GLU A 341 -23.43 -7.20 -4.67
CA GLU A 341 -24.67 -6.48 -4.96
C GLU A 341 -25.22 -5.78 -3.72
N ALA A 342 -25.23 -6.47 -2.57
CA ALA A 342 -25.62 -5.88 -1.28
C ALA A 342 -24.72 -4.69 -0.86
N LYS A 343 -23.49 -4.62 -1.37
CA LYS A 343 -22.55 -3.51 -1.15
C LYS A 343 -22.66 -2.41 -2.21
N GLY A 344 -23.49 -2.57 -3.23
CA GLY A 344 -23.63 -1.62 -4.34
C GLY A 344 -22.43 -1.58 -5.30
N ASN A 345 -21.58 -2.61 -5.28
CA ASN A 345 -20.34 -2.66 -6.09
C ASN A 345 -20.44 -3.57 -7.32
N LEU A 346 -21.61 -4.22 -7.55
CA LEU A 346 -21.80 -5.15 -8.67
C LEU A 346 -22.29 -4.42 -9.92
N HIS A 347 -21.61 -4.67 -11.04
CA HIS A 347 -21.94 -4.10 -12.35
C HIS A 347 -22.04 -5.22 -13.39
N PRO A 348 -23.27 -5.66 -13.77
CA PRO A 348 -23.45 -6.66 -14.80
C PRO A 348 -23.08 -6.10 -16.19
N VAL A 349 -22.40 -6.91 -17.00
CA VAL A 349 -21.98 -6.56 -18.36
C VAL A 349 -22.32 -7.71 -19.30
N ASN A 350 -22.98 -7.41 -20.43
CA ASN A 350 -23.26 -8.41 -21.45
C ASN A 350 -21.95 -8.98 -22.03
N GLY A 351 -21.73 -10.27 -21.84
CA GLY A 351 -20.57 -11.03 -22.32
C GLY A 351 -20.81 -11.77 -23.64
N VAL A 352 -21.91 -11.48 -24.33
CA VAL A 352 -22.24 -12.03 -25.66
C VAL A 352 -21.85 -11.05 -26.76
N GLY A 353 -21.21 -11.54 -27.80
CA GLY A 353 -20.76 -10.74 -28.97
C GLY A 353 -19.28 -10.90 -29.27
N GLU A 354 -18.79 -10.03 -30.14
CA GLU A 354 -17.39 -10.00 -30.54
C GLU A 354 -16.50 -9.46 -29.41
N ILE A 355 -15.25 -9.95 -29.35
CA ILE A 355 -14.28 -9.57 -28.31
C ILE A 355 -14.13 -8.04 -28.15
N PRO A 356 -13.99 -7.24 -29.24
CA PRO A 356 -13.88 -5.78 -29.10
C PRO A 356 -15.13 -5.11 -28.53
N GLN A 357 -16.32 -5.63 -28.87
CA GLN A 357 -17.59 -5.08 -28.37
C GLN A 357 -17.74 -5.30 -26.85
N ILE A 358 -17.41 -6.51 -26.38
CA ILE A 358 -17.44 -6.82 -24.95
C ILE A 358 -16.44 -5.94 -24.19
N PHE A 359 -15.24 -5.75 -24.76
CA PHE A 359 -14.23 -4.87 -24.18
C PHE A 359 -14.72 -3.42 -24.06
N GLU A 360 -15.36 -2.90 -25.10
CA GLU A 360 -15.93 -1.55 -25.08
C GLU A 360 -17.01 -1.39 -24.02
N ASN A 361 -17.88 -2.39 -23.87
CA ASN A 361 -18.92 -2.40 -22.83
C ASN A 361 -18.30 -2.40 -21.42
N LEU A 362 -17.27 -3.21 -21.18
CA LEU A 362 -16.52 -3.21 -19.92
C LEU A 362 -15.90 -1.83 -19.65
N CYS A 363 -15.25 -1.23 -20.65
CA CYS A 363 -14.66 0.09 -20.51
C CYS A 363 -15.69 1.18 -20.18
N LYS A 364 -16.87 1.16 -20.82
CA LYS A 364 -17.95 2.12 -20.51
C LYS A 364 -18.34 2.08 -19.04
N VAL A 365 -18.41 0.89 -18.45
CA VAL A 365 -18.71 0.76 -17.02
C VAL A 365 -17.54 1.27 -16.19
N ILE A 366 -16.31 0.83 -16.45
CA ILE A 366 -15.11 1.24 -15.70
C ILE A 366 -14.92 2.76 -15.71
N ASP A 367 -15.12 3.39 -16.86
CA ASP A 367 -14.92 4.83 -17.02
C ASP A 367 -15.97 5.68 -16.26
N THR A 368 -16.99 5.04 -15.63
CA THR A 368 -18.01 5.67 -14.77
C THR A 368 -17.81 5.41 -13.28
N LEU A 369 -16.91 4.51 -12.90
CA LEU A 369 -16.60 4.18 -11.51
C LEU A 369 -15.60 5.16 -10.91
#